data_168d04dea3be4fb5101c4fc7991d9161
#
_entry.id   168d04dea3be4fb5101c4fc7991d9161
#
_cell.length_a   1.000
_cell.length_b   1.000
_cell.length_c   1.000
_cell.angle_alpha   90.00
_cell.angle_beta   90.00
_cell.angle_gamma   90.00
#
_symmetry.space_group_name_H-M   'P 1'
#
loop_
_entity.id
_entity.type
_entity.pdbx_description
1 polymer ?
#
loop_
_entity_poly.entity_id
_entity_poly.type
_entity_poly.pdbx_seq_one_letter_code
_entity_poly.pdbx_strand_id
1 'polypeptide(L)'
;MTTHIDRRDDVNPKQGLREHGDVKFADETNKKYPIDTPQHVRSAWSYINHADNAAKYDKDEVELIKGRIKRAAKQHDIEIESD
;
A
#
# COMPACT_ATOMS: atom_id res chain seq x y z
N MET A 1 -9.14 11.36 11.46
CA MET A 1 -8.18 10.85 10.46
C MET A 1 -7.57 9.55 10.94
N THR A 2 -7.58 8.53 10.10
CA THR A 2 -7.05 7.21 10.45
C THR A 2 -5.52 7.19 10.34
N THR A 3 -4.87 6.59 11.33
CA THR A 3 -3.42 6.35 11.29
C THR A 3 -3.10 4.86 11.35
N HIS A 4 -4.12 4.02 11.35
CA HIS A 4 -4.00 2.57 11.49
C HIS A 4 -4.91 1.87 10.49
N ILE A 5 -4.43 0.75 9.94
CA ILE A 5 -5.20 -0.09 9.02
C ILE A 5 -5.58 -1.36 9.76
N ASP A 6 -6.87 -1.70 9.71
CA ASP A 6 -7.36 -2.90 10.38
C ASP A 6 -6.90 -4.17 9.66
N ARG A 7 -6.77 -5.24 10.42
CA ARG A 7 -6.42 -6.56 9.90
C ARG A 7 -7.55 -7.07 9.00
N ARG A 8 -7.18 -7.48 7.79
CA ARG A 8 -8.12 -8.08 6.83
C ARG A 8 -8.13 -9.61 7.02
N ASP A 9 -9.32 -10.19 7.07
CA ASP A 9 -9.47 -11.64 7.24
C ASP A 9 -9.10 -12.41 5.97
N ASP A 10 -9.16 -11.77 4.82
CA ASP A 10 -8.89 -12.41 3.53
C ASP A 10 -7.40 -12.40 3.15
N VAL A 11 -6.53 -11.88 4.01
CA VAL A 11 -5.10 -11.74 3.74
C VAL A 11 -4.29 -12.39 4.87
N ASN A 12 -3.22 -13.07 4.48
CA ASN A 12 -2.25 -13.61 5.44
C ASN A 12 -0.97 -12.75 5.40
N PRO A 13 -0.71 -11.95 6.46
CA PRO A 13 0.48 -11.10 6.47
C PRO A 13 1.79 -11.88 6.33
N LYS A 14 1.82 -13.12 6.79
CA LYS A 14 3.02 -13.97 6.65
C LYS A 14 3.37 -14.23 5.19
N GLN A 15 2.35 -14.27 4.33
CA GLN A 15 2.57 -14.44 2.90
C GLN A 15 3.29 -13.22 2.31
N GLY A 16 2.88 -12.02 2.70
CA GLY A 16 3.55 -10.80 2.27
C GLY A 16 5.02 -10.76 2.69
N LEU A 17 5.29 -11.14 3.93
CA LEU A 17 6.66 -11.21 4.43
C LEU A 17 7.48 -12.25 3.66
N ARG A 18 6.86 -13.38 3.31
CA ARG A 18 7.53 -14.45 2.59
C ARG A 18 7.85 -14.03 1.15
N GLU A 19 6.93 -13.33 0.50
CA GLU A 19 7.10 -12.92 -0.90
C GLU A 19 8.04 -11.73 -1.06
N HIS A 20 8.00 -10.78 -0.14
CA HIS A 20 8.69 -9.50 -0.28
C HIS A 20 9.80 -9.29 0.75
N GLY A 21 9.86 -10.10 1.80
CA GLY A 21 10.82 -9.92 2.88
C GLY A 21 10.35 -8.86 3.88
N ASP A 22 11.22 -8.53 4.81
CA ASP A 22 10.94 -7.53 5.85
C ASP A 22 11.20 -6.13 5.28
N VAL A 23 10.31 -5.69 4.40
CA VAL A 23 10.40 -4.39 3.74
C VAL A 23 9.25 -3.50 4.20
N LYS A 24 9.31 -2.23 3.79
CA LYS A 24 8.26 -1.29 4.13
C LYS A 24 7.04 -1.52 3.25
N PHE A 25 5.86 -1.55 3.87
CA PHE A 25 4.58 -1.70 3.17
C PHE A 25 3.70 -0.48 3.41
N ALA A 26 2.90 -0.11 2.42
CA ALA A 26 1.89 0.93 2.60
C ALA A 26 0.80 0.46 3.57
N ASP A 27 0.43 -0.82 3.49
CA ASP A 27 -0.42 -1.49 4.48
C ASP A 27 0.45 -2.37 5.37
N GLU A 28 0.94 -1.80 6.45
CA GLU A 28 1.82 -2.49 7.39
C GLU A 28 1.12 -3.63 8.15
N THR A 29 -0.17 -3.46 8.38
CA THR A 29 -0.95 -4.43 9.16
C THR A 29 -1.09 -5.75 8.43
N ASN A 30 -1.43 -5.70 7.15
CA ASN A 30 -1.68 -6.88 6.33
C ASN A 30 -0.50 -7.26 5.45
N LYS A 31 0.58 -6.48 5.50
CA LYS A 31 1.78 -6.68 4.68
C LYS A 31 1.43 -6.70 3.19
N LYS A 32 0.74 -5.65 2.76
CA LYS A 32 0.34 -5.44 1.36
C LYS A 32 0.95 -4.14 0.85
N TYR A 33 1.15 -4.09 -0.45
CA TYR A 33 1.64 -2.90 -1.14
C TYR A 33 3.03 -2.50 -0.67
N PRO A 34 4.06 -3.31 -1.00
CA PRO A 34 5.44 -2.94 -0.67
C PRO A 34 5.83 -1.64 -1.37
N ILE A 35 6.56 -0.79 -0.67
CA ILE A 35 6.97 0.52 -1.17
C ILE A 35 8.47 0.74 -0.99
N ASP A 36 9.23 -0.33 -1.06
CA ASP A 36 10.67 -0.33 -0.83
C ASP A 36 11.49 -0.01 -2.09
N THR A 37 10.89 -0.12 -3.27
CA THR A 37 11.56 0.18 -4.54
C THR A 37 10.67 1.05 -5.41
N PRO A 38 11.24 1.79 -6.39
CA PRO A 38 10.43 2.58 -7.32
C PRO A 38 9.40 1.73 -8.06
N GLN A 39 9.78 0.53 -8.48
CA GLN A 39 8.87 -0.37 -9.18
C GLN A 39 7.71 -0.80 -8.29
N HIS A 40 7.99 -1.14 -7.03
CA HIS A 40 6.96 -1.51 -6.07
C HIS A 40 6.01 -0.35 -5.79
N VAL A 41 6.53 0.87 -5.70
CA VAL A 41 5.70 2.06 -5.49
C VAL A 41 4.73 2.25 -6.64
N ARG A 42 5.18 2.12 -7.88
CA ARG A 42 4.31 2.25 -9.05
C ARG A 42 3.24 1.16 -9.08
N SER A 43 3.62 -0.06 -8.78
CA SER A 43 2.67 -1.17 -8.72
C SER A 43 1.64 -0.96 -7.61
N ALA A 44 2.09 -0.53 -6.44
CA ALA A 44 1.20 -0.26 -5.32
C ALA A 44 0.17 0.81 -5.68
N TRP A 45 0.61 1.88 -6.34
CA TRP A 45 -0.30 2.95 -6.76
C TRP A 45 -1.34 2.45 -7.75
N SER A 46 -0.90 1.67 -8.73
CA SER A 46 -1.82 1.08 -9.72
C SER A 46 -2.86 0.19 -9.05
N TYR A 47 -2.43 -0.66 -8.12
CA TYR A 47 -3.34 -1.60 -7.45
C TYR A 47 -4.34 -0.91 -6.53
N ILE A 48 -3.90 0.09 -5.75
CA ILE A 48 -4.83 0.73 -4.81
C ILE A 48 -5.86 1.60 -5.55
N ASN A 49 -5.55 2.04 -6.76
CA ASN A 49 -6.51 2.79 -7.56
C ASN A 49 -7.52 1.90 -8.28
N HIS A 50 -7.33 0.59 -8.24
CA HIS A 50 -8.31 -0.36 -8.74
C HIS A 50 -9.49 -0.43 -7.77
N ALA A 51 -10.70 -0.27 -8.29
CA ALA A 51 -11.90 -0.20 -7.44
C ALA A 51 -12.07 -1.45 -6.56
N ASP A 52 -11.78 -2.63 -7.11
CA ASP A 52 -11.93 -3.89 -6.37
C ASP A 52 -10.96 -3.96 -5.19
N ASN A 53 -9.75 -3.45 -5.37
CA ASN A 53 -8.76 -3.44 -4.29
C ASN A 53 -9.09 -2.40 -3.23
N ALA A 54 -9.49 -1.21 -3.66
CA ALA A 54 -9.87 -0.14 -2.74
C ALA A 54 -11.09 -0.54 -1.91
N ALA A 55 -12.01 -1.30 -2.49
CA ALA A 55 -13.23 -1.74 -1.80
C ALA A 55 -12.96 -2.67 -0.62
N LYS A 56 -11.75 -3.24 -0.52
CA LYS A 56 -11.34 -4.09 0.61
C LYS A 56 -11.01 -3.30 1.87
N TYR A 57 -10.95 -1.98 1.77
CA TYR A 57 -10.58 -1.08 2.86
C TYR A 57 -11.65 -0.03 3.06
N ASP A 58 -11.69 0.54 4.27
CA ASP A 58 -12.48 1.73 4.51
C ASP A 58 -11.88 2.92 3.76
N LYS A 59 -12.71 3.92 3.49
CA LYS A 59 -12.29 5.10 2.75
C LYS A 59 -11.07 5.78 3.41
N ASP A 60 -11.07 5.89 4.73
CA ASP A 60 -9.96 6.50 5.47
C ASP A 60 -8.69 5.68 5.34
N GLU A 61 -8.83 4.36 5.31
CA GLU A 61 -7.69 3.47 5.13
C GLU A 61 -7.11 3.59 3.73
N VAL A 62 -7.96 3.72 2.71
CA VAL A 62 -7.50 3.94 1.34
C VAL A 62 -6.69 5.24 1.24
N GLU A 63 -7.19 6.30 1.86
CA GLU A 63 -6.48 7.58 1.87
C GLU A 63 -5.12 7.48 2.57
N LEU A 64 -5.07 6.73 3.67
CA LEU A 64 -3.81 6.50 4.39
C LEU A 64 -2.81 5.74 3.51
N ILE A 65 -3.27 4.67 2.85
CA ILE A 65 -2.43 3.87 1.95
C ILE A 65 -1.91 4.74 0.82
N LYS A 66 -2.79 5.49 0.17
CA LYS A 66 -2.41 6.38 -0.94
C LYS A 66 -1.39 7.43 -0.48
N GLY A 67 -1.59 7.99 0.71
CA GLY A 67 -0.66 8.98 1.26
C GLY A 67 0.73 8.40 1.48
N ARG A 68 0.81 7.18 1.97
CA ARG A 68 2.08 6.49 2.17
C ARG A 68 2.78 6.19 0.85
N ILE A 69 2.00 5.78 -0.15
CA ILE A 69 2.55 5.52 -1.48
C ILE A 69 3.07 6.80 -2.13
N LYS A 70 2.32 7.90 -2.02
CA LYS A 70 2.75 9.19 -2.56
C LYS A 70 4.04 9.66 -1.90
N ARG A 71 4.16 9.49 -0.59
CA ARG A 71 5.37 9.86 0.14
C ARG A 71 6.56 9.02 -0.32
N ALA A 72 6.35 7.71 -0.50
CA ALA A 72 7.40 6.84 -0.99
C ALA A 72 7.81 7.20 -2.41
N ALA A 73 6.86 7.56 -3.27
CA ALA A 73 7.14 8.02 -4.62
C ALA A 73 8.05 9.23 -4.61
N LYS A 74 7.77 10.18 -3.71
CA LYS A 74 8.59 11.37 -3.57
C LYS A 74 10.00 11.03 -3.11
N GLN A 75 10.13 10.09 -2.16
CA GLN A 75 11.44 9.66 -1.66
C GLN A 75 12.26 8.95 -2.73
N HIS A 76 11.61 8.23 -3.63
CA HIS A 76 12.26 7.53 -4.72
C HIS A 76 12.39 8.39 -5.98
N ASP A 77 11.95 9.65 -5.92
CA ASP A 77 12.02 10.60 -7.02
C ASP A 77 11.31 10.09 -8.27
N ILE A 78 10.14 9.52 -8.10
CA ILE A 78 9.30 9.04 -9.20
C ILE A 78 7.97 9.78 -9.20
N GLU A 79 7.43 9.98 -10.40
CA GLU A 79 6.11 10.57 -10.57
C GLU A 79 5.07 9.48 -10.67
N ILE A 80 3.93 9.71 -10.02
CA ILE A 80 2.75 8.87 -10.13
C ILE A 80 1.57 9.76 -10.48
N GLU A 81 0.60 9.21 -11.18
CA GLU A 81 -0.58 9.97 -11.58
C GLU A 81 -1.39 10.37 -10.35
N SER A 82 -1.86 11.63 -10.36
CA SER A 82 -2.78 12.10 -9.34
C SER A 82 -4.17 11.50 -9.56
N ASP A 83 -4.91 11.40 -8.50
CA ASP A 83 -6.31 10.95 -8.55
C ASP A 83 -7.17 11.91 -9.37
#